data_ddca77e2331354456cb8371cd348c760
#
_entry.id   ddca77e2331354456cb8371cd348c760
#
_cell.length_a   1.000
_cell.length_b   1.000
_cell.length_c   1.000
_cell.angle_alpha   90.00
_cell.angle_beta   90.00
_cell.angle_gamma   90.00
#
_symmetry.space_group_name_H-M   'P 1'
#
loop_
_entity.id
_entity.type
_entity.pdbx_description
1 polymer ?
#
loop_
_entity_poly.entity_id
_entity_poly.type
_entity_poly.pdbx_seq_one_letter_code
_entity_poly.pdbx_strand_id
1 'polypeptide(L)'
;MSAILVAGFPGIGKTYAFNTLGKQLKILDSDSSKFDKSDFPKNYIEHIKENIVNNDIIFISSHKEVRDALEMENIDFDLFYPSKDRRNEFLENYVARHSPRDLIMKIDNHWNEWIDEIEHDSNKNCHAHCLSHTGEFIGNNPMVMTYVNQVIKAKESKNNE
;
A
#
# COMPACT_ATOMS: atom_id res chain seq x y z
N MET A 1 16.72 -0.21 10.96
CA MET A 1 15.41 -0.85 10.76
C MET A 1 15.05 -0.79 9.28
N SER A 2 14.68 -1.91 8.70
CA SER A 2 14.23 -1.95 7.29
C SER A 2 12.84 -1.35 7.15
N ALA A 3 12.56 -0.79 5.98
CA ALA A 3 11.24 -0.27 5.66
C ALA A 3 10.17 -1.36 5.74
N ILE A 4 8.95 -0.99 6.15
CA ILE A 4 7.79 -1.83 5.87
C ILE A 4 7.29 -1.54 4.47
N LEU A 5 6.85 -2.58 3.79
CA LEU A 5 6.24 -2.46 2.47
C LEU A 5 4.72 -2.47 2.63
N VAL A 6 4.05 -1.49 2.04
CA VAL A 6 2.61 -1.33 2.16
C VAL A 6 1.99 -1.26 0.77
N ALA A 7 1.21 -2.28 0.43
CA ALA A 7 0.38 -2.30 -0.76
C ALA A 7 -1.04 -1.89 -0.39
N GLY A 8 -1.78 -1.34 -1.32
CA GLY A 8 -3.14 -0.91 -1.03
C GLY A 8 -4.06 -0.97 -2.23
N PHE A 9 -5.30 -1.30 -1.95
CA PHE A 9 -6.41 -1.21 -2.90
C PHE A 9 -6.53 0.25 -3.39
N PRO A 10 -6.89 0.49 -4.65
CA PRO A 10 -7.06 1.86 -5.15
C PRO A 10 -7.96 2.71 -4.25
N GLY A 11 -7.50 3.88 -3.85
CA GLY A 11 -8.25 4.80 -2.99
C GLY A 11 -8.16 4.53 -1.50
N ILE A 12 -7.30 3.61 -1.06
CA ILE A 12 -7.16 3.25 0.36
C ILE A 12 -6.40 4.31 1.19
N GLY A 13 -5.98 5.41 0.56
CA GLY A 13 -5.38 6.54 1.27
C GLY A 13 -3.86 6.60 1.26
N LYS A 14 -3.18 5.94 0.32
CA LYS A 14 -1.71 5.98 0.22
C LYS A 14 -1.18 7.39 0.02
N THR A 15 -1.76 8.16 -0.90
CA THR A 15 -1.32 9.54 -1.17
C THR A 15 -1.52 10.44 0.04
N TYR A 16 -2.67 10.33 0.70
CA TYR A 16 -2.95 11.09 1.92
C TYR A 16 -1.95 10.74 3.03
N ALA A 17 -1.68 9.45 3.22
CA ALA A 17 -0.70 9.00 4.22
C ALA A 17 0.70 9.51 3.87
N PHE A 18 1.11 9.46 2.61
CA PHE A 18 2.39 9.99 2.15
C PHE A 18 2.52 11.48 2.49
N ASN A 19 1.51 12.28 2.17
CA ASN A 19 1.54 13.73 2.41
C ASN A 19 1.49 14.10 3.90
N THR A 20 0.80 13.29 4.70
CA THR A 20 0.62 13.55 6.14
C THR A 20 1.81 13.08 6.96
N LEU A 21 2.32 11.89 6.68
CA LEU A 21 3.38 11.24 7.46
C LEU A 21 4.79 11.53 6.92
N GLY A 22 4.90 11.92 5.66
CA GLY A 22 6.19 12.13 4.99
C GLY A 22 7.04 13.26 5.56
N LYS A 23 6.49 14.09 6.44
CA LYS A 23 7.25 15.12 7.15
C LYS A 23 8.13 14.57 8.27
N GLN A 24 7.73 13.43 8.84
CA GLN A 24 8.39 12.81 9.99
C GLN A 24 9.09 11.51 9.62
N LEU A 25 8.69 10.89 8.53
CA LEU A 25 9.19 9.60 8.07
C LEU A 25 9.74 9.70 6.65
N LYS A 26 10.72 8.86 6.34
CA LYS A 26 11.16 8.66 4.96
C LYS A 26 10.22 7.68 4.28
N ILE A 27 9.36 8.19 3.42
CA ILE A 27 8.38 7.39 2.68
C ILE A 27 8.69 7.47 1.20
N LEU A 28 8.79 6.32 0.55
CA LEU A 28 8.90 6.21 -0.89
C LEU A 28 7.56 5.73 -1.45
N ASP A 29 6.98 6.49 -2.36
CA ASP A 29 5.80 6.06 -3.12
C ASP A 29 6.28 5.50 -4.46
N SER A 30 6.31 4.18 -4.57
CA SER A 30 6.86 3.49 -5.73
C SER A 30 5.75 3.09 -6.69
N ASP A 31 5.60 3.88 -7.77
CA ASP A 31 4.60 3.67 -8.81
C ASP A 31 5.12 2.68 -9.86
N SER A 32 4.51 1.50 -9.93
CA SER A 32 4.91 0.45 -10.87
C SER A 32 4.70 0.83 -12.34
N SER A 33 3.83 1.81 -12.63
CA SER A 33 3.58 2.25 -14.01
C SER A 33 4.78 2.94 -14.65
N LYS A 34 5.74 3.40 -13.85
CA LYS A 34 6.96 4.08 -14.32
C LYS A 34 8.07 3.11 -14.74
N PHE A 35 7.87 1.81 -14.56
CA PHE A 35 8.88 0.78 -14.88
C PHE A 35 8.63 0.19 -16.26
N ASP A 36 9.73 -0.13 -16.96
CA ASP A 36 9.69 -0.76 -18.27
C ASP A 36 9.01 -2.13 -18.16
N LYS A 37 7.94 -2.32 -18.92
CA LYS A 37 7.14 -3.55 -18.87
C LYS A 37 7.89 -4.77 -19.39
N SER A 38 8.91 -4.59 -20.21
CA SER A 38 9.68 -5.71 -20.76
C SER A 38 10.50 -6.45 -19.69
N ASP A 39 10.84 -5.78 -18.59
CA ASP A 39 11.61 -6.35 -17.48
C ASP A 39 10.81 -6.38 -16.15
N PHE A 40 9.56 -5.95 -16.21
CA PHE A 40 8.67 -5.94 -15.06
C PHE A 40 8.11 -7.36 -14.80
N PRO A 41 8.02 -7.87 -13.55
CA PRO A 41 8.21 -7.13 -12.28
C PRO A 41 9.64 -7.17 -11.71
N LYS A 42 10.60 -7.80 -12.38
CA LYS A 42 11.97 -7.97 -11.87
C LYS A 42 12.64 -6.64 -11.55
N ASN A 43 12.60 -5.67 -12.46
CA ASN A 43 13.17 -4.34 -12.27
C ASN A 43 12.53 -3.61 -11.09
N TYR A 44 11.23 -3.78 -10.89
CA TYR A 44 10.49 -3.19 -9.77
C TYR A 44 10.93 -3.80 -8.43
N ILE A 45 11.08 -5.11 -8.36
CA ILE A 45 11.54 -5.80 -7.15
C ILE A 45 12.98 -5.40 -6.79
N GLU A 46 13.85 -5.27 -7.77
CA GLU A 46 15.22 -4.79 -7.56
C GLU A 46 15.23 -3.37 -6.98
N HIS A 47 14.39 -2.48 -7.52
CA HIS A 47 14.20 -1.13 -7.01
C HIS A 47 13.74 -1.13 -5.54
N ILE A 48 12.79 -1.99 -5.18
CA ILE A 48 12.33 -2.13 -3.80
C ILE A 48 13.49 -2.57 -2.90
N LYS A 49 14.24 -3.60 -3.29
CA LYS A 49 15.39 -4.10 -2.52
C LYS A 49 16.45 -3.03 -2.26
N GLU A 50 16.71 -2.19 -3.25
CA GLU A 50 17.70 -1.11 -3.12
C GLU A 50 17.25 -0.01 -2.16
N ASN A 51 15.95 0.20 -2.03
CA ASN A 51 15.38 1.29 -1.24
C ASN A 51 14.92 0.89 0.16
N ILE A 52 14.83 -0.40 0.45
CA ILE A 52 14.27 -0.91 1.71
C ILE A 52 15.12 -0.49 2.94
N VAL A 53 16.41 -0.29 2.76
CA VAL A 53 17.33 0.08 3.85
C VAL A 53 17.33 1.59 4.14
N ASN A 54 16.86 2.41 3.21
CA ASN A 54 16.94 3.86 3.30
C ASN A 54 15.60 4.55 3.58
N ASN A 55 14.53 3.78 3.72
CA ASN A 55 13.18 4.31 3.94
C ASN A 55 12.54 3.68 5.17
N ASP A 56 11.55 4.35 5.71
CA ASP A 56 10.74 3.84 6.82
C ASP A 56 9.52 3.08 6.29
N ILE A 57 8.91 3.58 5.21
CA ILE A 57 7.77 2.97 4.53
C ILE A 57 8.00 3.05 3.03
N ILE A 58 7.70 1.98 2.31
CA ILE A 58 7.61 2.00 0.85
C ILE A 58 6.19 1.60 0.46
N PHE A 59 5.48 2.50 -0.22
CA PHE A 59 4.21 2.17 -0.84
C PHE A 59 4.46 1.47 -2.16
N ILE A 60 3.88 0.28 -2.30
CA ILE A 60 4.08 -0.59 -3.46
C ILE A 60 2.77 -0.87 -4.18
N SER A 61 2.89 -1.33 -5.42
CA SER A 61 1.76 -1.78 -6.21
C SER A 61 1.12 -3.04 -5.62
N SER A 62 -0.21 -3.12 -5.67
CA SER A 62 -0.98 -4.29 -5.23
C SER A 62 -1.23 -5.31 -6.34
N HIS A 63 -0.69 -5.13 -7.54
CA HIS A 63 -0.89 -6.06 -8.65
C HIS A 63 -0.40 -7.47 -8.29
N LYS A 64 -1.15 -8.48 -8.76
CA LYS A 64 -0.84 -9.89 -8.44
C LYS A 64 0.59 -10.28 -8.83
N GLU A 65 1.07 -9.84 -9.99
CA GLU A 65 2.43 -10.17 -10.42
C GLU A 65 3.52 -9.61 -9.49
N VAL A 66 3.28 -8.44 -8.87
CA VAL A 66 4.18 -7.88 -7.86
C VAL A 66 4.11 -8.71 -6.57
N ARG A 67 2.90 -9.05 -6.12
CA ARG A 67 2.70 -9.86 -4.91
C ARG A 67 3.38 -11.23 -5.06
N ASP A 68 3.21 -11.87 -6.20
CA ASP A 68 3.82 -13.18 -6.48
C ASP A 68 5.36 -13.08 -6.52
N ALA A 69 5.91 -12.02 -7.11
CA ALA A 69 7.35 -11.79 -7.16
C ALA A 69 7.94 -11.54 -5.76
N LEU A 70 7.22 -10.83 -4.89
CA LEU A 70 7.64 -10.62 -3.50
C LEU A 70 7.67 -11.95 -2.72
N GLU A 71 6.67 -12.82 -2.94
CA GLU A 71 6.67 -14.15 -2.33
C GLU A 71 7.87 -14.98 -2.78
N MET A 72 8.19 -14.98 -4.06
CA MET A 72 9.35 -15.70 -4.61
C MET A 72 10.66 -15.24 -3.98
N GLU A 73 10.76 -13.97 -3.63
CA GLU A 73 11.93 -13.39 -2.98
C GLU A 73 11.85 -13.45 -1.45
N ASN A 74 10.80 -14.05 -0.90
CA ASN A 74 10.54 -14.14 0.54
C ASN A 74 10.56 -12.77 1.23
N ILE A 75 9.93 -11.78 0.61
CA ILE A 75 9.82 -10.41 1.13
C ILE A 75 8.40 -10.20 1.66
N ASP A 76 8.29 -9.91 2.95
CA ASP A 76 7.01 -9.65 3.60
C ASP A 76 6.47 -8.26 3.26
N PHE A 77 5.17 -8.14 3.14
CA PHE A 77 4.49 -6.87 2.91
C PHE A 77 3.09 -6.91 3.51
N ASP A 78 2.58 -5.72 3.83
CA ASP A 78 1.21 -5.53 4.31
C ASP A 78 0.35 -5.02 3.15
N LEU A 79 -0.88 -5.53 3.04
CA LEU A 79 -1.82 -5.12 2.02
C LEU A 79 -3.12 -4.68 2.68
N PHE A 80 -3.57 -3.45 2.40
CA PHE A 80 -4.79 -2.88 2.95
C PHE A 80 -5.86 -2.80 1.87
N TYR A 81 -7.06 -3.25 2.19
CA TYR A 81 -8.19 -3.25 1.28
C TYR A 81 -9.50 -2.99 2.03
N PRO A 82 -10.53 -2.44 1.38
CA PRO A 82 -11.81 -2.19 2.03
C PRO A 82 -12.66 -3.46 2.06
N SER A 83 -13.59 -3.53 3.04
CA SER A 83 -14.65 -4.52 2.97
C SER A 83 -15.58 -4.24 1.78
N LYS A 84 -16.25 -5.27 1.28
CA LYS A 84 -17.11 -5.16 0.08
C LYS A 84 -18.25 -4.16 0.25
N ASP A 85 -18.78 -4.01 1.46
CA ASP A 85 -19.89 -3.10 1.77
C ASP A 85 -19.50 -1.61 1.72
N ARG A 86 -18.21 -1.29 1.59
CA ARG A 86 -17.74 0.08 1.43
C ARG A 86 -17.67 0.55 -0.03
N ARG A 87 -18.24 -0.21 -0.95
CA ARG A 87 -18.19 0.09 -2.39
C ARG A 87 -18.69 1.50 -2.71
N ASN A 88 -19.86 1.88 -2.21
CA ASN A 88 -20.44 3.20 -2.51
C ASN A 88 -19.59 4.33 -1.95
N GLU A 89 -19.04 4.18 -0.74
CA GLU A 89 -18.12 5.14 -0.14
C GLU A 89 -16.90 5.36 -1.03
N PHE A 90 -16.28 4.30 -1.52
CA PHE A 90 -15.08 4.38 -2.37
C PHE A 90 -15.41 5.01 -3.73
N LEU A 91 -16.52 4.61 -4.35
CA LEU A 91 -16.94 5.20 -5.65
C LEU A 91 -17.19 6.70 -5.52
N GLU A 92 -17.86 7.14 -4.45
CA GLU A 92 -18.09 8.56 -4.17
C GLU A 92 -16.75 9.31 -4.00
N ASN A 93 -15.77 8.70 -3.31
CA ASN A 93 -14.46 9.29 -3.12
C ASN A 93 -13.70 9.44 -4.45
N TYR A 94 -13.79 8.45 -5.34
CA TYR A 94 -13.15 8.56 -6.66
C TYR A 94 -13.75 9.72 -7.46
N VAL A 95 -15.05 9.87 -7.45
CA VAL A 95 -15.74 10.99 -8.12
C VAL A 95 -15.32 12.33 -7.51
N ALA A 96 -15.32 12.42 -6.19
CA ALA A 96 -14.99 13.66 -5.48
C ALA A 96 -13.57 14.16 -5.77
N ARG A 97 -12.62 13.25 -5.98
CA ARG A 97 -11.23 13.62 -6.31
C ARG A 97 -10.93 13.63 -7.81
N HIS A 98 -11.99 13.60 -8.64
CA HIS A 98 -11.91 13.68 -10.10
C HIS A 98 -11.07 12.57 -10.74
N SER A 99 -11.17 11.35 -10.22
CA SER A 99 -10.51 10.19 -10.84
C SER A 99 -11.07 9.96 -12.26
N PRO A 100 -10.24 9.44 -13.20
CA PRO A 100 -10.72 9.17 -14.55
C PRO A 100 -11.93 8.22 -14.57
N ARG A 101 -12.91 8.54 -15.41
CA ARG A 101 -14.16 7.76 -15.50
C ARG A 101 -13.89 6.28 -15.81
N ASP A 102 -12.97 6.00 -16.73
CA ASP A 102 -12.64 4.63 -17.12
C ASP A 102 -12.08 3.83 -15.94
N LEU A 103 -11.26 4.48 -15.11
CA LEU A 103 -10.72 3.87 -13.89
C LEU A 103 -11.84 3.55 -12.90
N ILE A 104 -12.76 4.50 -12.67
CA ILE A 104 -13.91 4.32 -11.76
C ILE A 104 -14.77 3.14 -12.23
N MET A 105 -15.09 3.09 -13.53
CA MET A 105 -15.89 2.00 -14.11
C MET A 105 -15.20 0.66 -13.97
N LYS A 106 -13.90 0.59 -14.19
CA LYS A 106 -13.09 -0.63 -14.04
C LYS A 106 -13.13 -1.14 -12.60
N ILE A 107 -12.91 -0.25 -11.64
CA ILE A 107 -12.96 -0.61 -10.22
C ILE A 107 -14.37 -1.08 -9.83
N ASP A 108 -15.41 -0.35 -10.27
CA ASP A 108 -16.79 -0.71 -10.00
C ASP A 108 -17.14 -2.10 -10.53
N ASN A 109 -16.77 -2.38 -11.78
CA ASN A 109 -17.06 -3.67 -12.43
C ASN A 109 -16.33 -4.85 -11.79
N HIS A 110 -15.14 -4.62 -11.21
CA HIS A 110 -14.31 -5.66 -10.64
C HIS A 110 -14.22 -5.61 -9.10
N TRP A 111 -15.08 -4.82 -8.45
CA TRP A 111 -15.01 -4.56 -7.01
C TRP A 111 -14.94 -5.86 -6.19
N ASN A 112 -15.96 -6.71 -6.34
CA ASN A 112 -16.03 -7.97 -5.58
C ASN A 112 -14.92 -8.94 -5.98
N GLU A 113 -14.64 -9.04 -7.26
CA GLU A 113 -13.61 -9.94 -7.81
C GLU A 113 -12.21 -9.60 -7.25
N TRP A 114 -11.84 -8.35 -7.26
CA TRP A 114 -10.52 -7.93 -6.76
C TRP A 114 -10.38 -8.11 -5.26
N ILE A 115 -11.45 -7.85 -4.50
CA ILE A 115 -11.43 -8.08 -3.05
C ILE A 115 -11.36 -9.59 -2.75
N ASP A 116 -12.14 -10.41 -3.46
CA ASP A 116 -12.07 -11.86 -3.32
C ASP A 116 -10.67 -12.41 -3.64
N GLU A 117 -10.04 -11.90 -4.68
CA GLU A 117 -8.67 -12.30 -5.04
C GLU A 117 -7.68 -12.02 -3.89
N ILE A 118 -7.80 -10.88 -3.24
CA ILE A 118 -6.96 -10.54 -2.09
C ILE A 118 -7.26 -11.46 -0.91
N GLU A 119 -8.54 -11.68 -0.60
CA GLU A 119 -8.96 -12.47 0.55
C GLU A 119 -8.60 -13.96 0.41
N HIS A 120 -8.55 -14.49 -0.82
CA HIS A 120 -8.23 -15.87 -1.11
C HIS A 120 -6.79 -16.09 -1.57
N ASP A 121 -5.95 -15.05 -1.49
CA ASP A 121 -4.54 -15.17 -1.89
C ASP A 121 -3.79 -16.04 -0.87
N SER A 122 -3.18 -17.12 -1.35
CA SER A 122 -2.39 -18.04 -0.52
C SER A 122 -0.94 -17.57 -0.29
N ASN A 123 -0.60 -16.35 -0.72
CA ASN A 123 0.73 -15.77 -0.57
C ASN A 123 1.09 -15.63 0.92
N LYS A 124 2.08 -16.39 1.37
CA LYS A 124 2.49 -16.45 2.79
C LYS A 124 3.25 -15.21 3.26
N ASN A 125 3.71 -14.35 2.34
CA ASN A 125 4.40 -13.10 2.64
C ASN A 125 3.45 -11.91 2.63
N CYS A 126 2.20 -12.10 2.19
CA CYS A 126 1.18 -11.06 2.16
C CYS A 126 0.37 -11.07 3.46
N HIS A 127 0.46 -9.98 4.22
CA HIS A 127 -0.34 -9.77 5.42
C HIS A 127 -1.48 -8.83 5.06
N ALA A 128 -2.65 -9.41 4.75
CA ALA A 128 -3.83 -8.66 4.28
C ALA A 128 -4.65 -8.13 5.46
N HIS A 129 -5.04 -6.87 5.38
CA HIS A 129 -5.80 -6.16 6.41
C HIS A 129 -7.05 -5.55 5.80
N CYS A 130 -8.22 -6.00 6.25
CA CYS A 130 -9.50 -5.46 5.80
C CYS A 130 -9.87 -4.21 6.62
N LEU A 131 -10.03 -3.08 5.96
CA LEU A 131 -10.49 -1.84 6.58
C LEU A 131 -12.01 -1.77 6.45
N SER A 132 -12.74 -2.21 7.48
CA SER A 132 -14.18 -2.44 7.42
C SER A 132 -15.05 -1.26 7.88
N HIS A 133 -14.47 -0.28 8.55
CA HIS A 133 -15.23 0.85 9.08
C HIS A 133 -15.28 2.02 8.10
N THR A 134 -16.43 2.66 7.98
CA THR A 134 -16.57 3.89 7.20
C THR A 134 -15.55 4.92 7.66
N GLY A 135 -14.85 5.53 6.70
CA GLY A 135 -13.81 6.52 7.00
C GLY A 135 -12.47 5.95 7.43
N GLU A 136 -12.33 4.63 7.51
CA GLU A 136 -11.05 3.99 7.85
C GLU A 136 -10.16 3.87 6.60
N PHE A 137 -8.95 4.42 6.68
CA PHE A 137 -7.95 4.43 5.63
C PHE A 137 -6.57 4.14 6.23
N ILE A 138 -5.54 4.00 5.41
CA ILE A 138 -4.18 3.68 5.90
C ILE A 138 -3.73 4.72 6.95
N GLY A 139 -3.96 6.01 6.71
CA GLY A 139 -3.45 7.09 7.55
C GLY A 139 -4.09 7.19 8.93
N ASN A 140 -5.21 6.53 9.18
CA ASN A 140 -5.86 6.50 10.50
C ASN A 140 -6.02 5.08 11.05
N ASN A 141 -5.39 4.10 10.42
CA ASN A 141 -5.42 2.73 10.91
C ASN A 141 -4.55 2.58 12.17
N PRO A 142 -5.08 1.99 13.27
CA PRO A 142 -4.33 1.88 14.53
C PRO A 142 -3.01 1.13 14.43
N MET A 143 -2.94 0.07 13.63
CA MET A 143 -1.71 -0.70 13.44
C MET A 143 -0.64 0.14 12.74
N VAL A 144 -1.01 0.86 11.68
CA VAL A 144 -0.11 1.76 10.96
C VAL A 144 0.39 2.87 11.89
N MET A 145 -0.51 3.48 12.64
CA MET A 145 -0.16 4.57 13.57
C MET A 145 0.75 4.08 14.71
N THR A 146 0.57 2.86 15.18
CA THR A 146 1.45 2.26 16.19
C THR A 146 2.88 2.12 15.63
N TYR A 147 3.02 1.62 14.42
CA TYR A 147 4.31 1.51 13.73
C TYR A 147 4.96 2.88 13.55
N VAL A 148 4.21 3.85 13.05
CA VAL A 148 4.68 5.23 12.85
C VAL A 148 5.23 5.81 14.14
N ASN A 149 4.50 5.66 15.23
CA ASN A 149 4.92 6.18 16.54
C ASN A 149 6.22 5.49 17.04
N GLN A 150 6.37 4.20 16.79
CA GLN A 150 7.59 3.47 17.14
C GLN A 150 8.81 3.99 16.36
N VAL A 151 8.64 4.26 15.07
CA VAL A 151 9.71 4.79 14.22
C VAL A 151 10.10 6.20 14.66
N ILE A 152 9.13 7.05 14.95
CA ILE A 152 9.37 8.44 15.42
C ILE A 152 10.16 8.40 16.72
N LYS A 153 9.75 7.58 17.69
CA LYS A 153 10.45 7.44 18.97
C LYS A 153 11.89 6.96 18.78
N ALA A 154 12.12 6.00 17.89
CA ALA A 154 13.46 5.50 17.61
C ALA A 154 14.36 6.60 17.02
N LYS A 155 13.82 7.46 16.15
CA LYS A 155 14.56 8.60 15.59
C LYS A 155 14.88 9.67 16.63
N GLU A 156 13.93 9.97 17.52
CA GLU A 156 14.13 10.92 18.62
C GLU A 156 15.24 10.45 19.57
N SER A 157 15.26 9.16 19.90
CA SER A 157 16.29 8.58 20.75
C SER A 157 17.69 8.71 20.13
N LYS A 158 17.81 8.54 18.81
CA LYS A 158 19.09 8.70 18.11
C LYS A 158 19.58 10.16 18.09
N ASN A 159 18.66 11.11 18.01
CA ASN A 159 19.01 12.53 17.99
C ASN A 159 19.43 13.06 19.36
N ASN A 160 19.10 12.33 20.44
CA ASN A 160 19.45 12.70 21.81
C ASN A 160 20.77 12.04 22.30
N GLU A 161 21.39 11.23 21.45
CA GLU A 161 22.71 10.66 21.68
C GLU A 161 23.77 11.59 21.06
#